data_d361d5f7fd5a0fb33e4cc69c751efe5b
#
_entry.id   d361d5f7fd5a0fb33e4cc69c751efe5b
#
_cell.length_a   1.000
_cell.length_b   1.000
_cell.length_c   1.000
_cell.angle_alpha   90.00
_cell.angle_beta   90.00
_cell.angle_gamma   90.00
#
_symmetry.space_group_name_H-M   'P 1'
#
loop_
_entity.id
_entity.type
_entity.pdbx_description
1 polymer ?
#
loop_
_entity_poly.entity_id
_entity_poly.type
_entity_poly.pdbx_seq_one_letter_code
_entity_poly.pdbx_strand_id
1 'polypeptide(L)'
;MTRHAISRQSVSGYVKQGWLEPVATGVYRRPFSSDAHLEAVSGWKIPLLSAVWLMQHRFHVGGTSALSLRGHTHYLSFGGEFALYLYGSDVPSWLSKMPMDAHVTVKSNALFGEETSGVENTDFDLSDDGDQGLAQSPWRWPMPMSSPERAILEILDEVPKGESFHNVDVAFESLANLRPRLMTTLLAQCRSVKAKRLFFVYADKHSHAWRRHIDMSGIDLGKGDRALTPGGRLHPVYRITIPTDLMPKETPHGS
;
A
#
# COMPACT_ATOMS: atom_id res chain seq x y z
N MET A 1 18.73 -12.54 -18.42
CA MET A 1 19.54 -11.39 -18.85
C MET A 1 20.84 -11.38 -18.08
N THR A 2 21.98 -11.49 -18.74
CA THR A 2 23.30 -11.47 -18.09
C THR A 2 23.56 -10.02 -17.63
N ARG A 3 23.67 -9.78 -16.32
CA ARG A 3 24.05 -8.47 -15.78
C ARG A 3 25.47 -8.18 -16.18
N HIS A 4 25.72 -7.20 -17.04
CA HIS A 4 27.05 -6.69 -17.28
C HIS A 4 27.51 -5.90 -16.06
N ALA A 5 28.50 -6.44 -15.34
CA ALA A 5 29.12 -5.74 -14.22
C ALA A 5 29.92 -4.54 -14.79
N ILE A 6 29.38 -3.32 -14.62
CA ILE A 6 30.10 -2.10 -14.95
C ILE A 6 31.07 -1.79 -13.81
N SER A 7 32.35 -1.53 -14.15
CA SER A 7 33.37 -1.23 -13.14
C SER A 7 33.09 0.12 -12.46
N ARG A 8 33.50 0.26 -11.20
CA ARG A 8 33.43 1.55 -10.47
C ARG A 8 34.16 2.67 -11.19
N GLN A 9 35.26 2.37 -11.88
CA GLN A 9 36.02 3.33 -12.67
C GLN A 9 35.21 3.83 -13.86
N SER A 10 34.52 2.93 -14.59
CA SER A 10 33.65 3.30 -15.69
C SER A 10 32.51 4.20 -15.24
N VAL A 11 31.84 3.86 -14.12
CA VAL A 11 30.79 4.68 -13.55
C VAL A 11 31.30 6.07 -13.16
N SER A 12 32.49 6.15 -12.51
CA SER A 12 33.11 7.43 -12.16
C SER A 12 33.43 8.27 -13.40
N GLY A 13 33.85 7.62 -14.51
CA GLY A 13 34.05 8.27 -15.78
C GLY A 13 32.77 8.86 -16.35
N TYR A 14 31.67 8.09 -16.34
CA TYR A 14 30.36 8.55 -16.82
C TYR A 14 29.80 9.70 -16.00
N VAL A 15 30.00 9.69 -14.68
CA VAL A 15 29.59 10.81 -13.81
C VAL A 15 30.41 12.06 -14.13
N LYS A 16 31.73 11.95 -14.30
CA LYS A 16 32.60 13.09 -14.67
C LYS A 16 32.25 13.69 -16.03
N GLN A 17 31.79 12.87 -16.97
CA GLN A 17 31.36 13.31 -18.31
C GLN A 17 29.93 13.82 -18.33
N GLY A 18 29.20 13.80 -17.21
CA GLY A 18 27.81 14.23 -17.14
C GLY A 18 26.80 13.27 -17.80
N TRP A 19 27.19 12.02 -18.05
CA TRP A 19 26.29 11.00 -18.62
C TRP A 19 25.45 10.30 -17.55
N LEU A 20 25.91 10.33 -16.31
CA LEU A 20 25.22 9.81 -15.14
C LEU A 20 25.32 10.82 -14.00
N GLU A 21 24.24 10.94 -13.24
CA GLU A 21 24.23 11.67 -11.98
C GLU A 21 23.93 10.74 -10.82
N PRO A 22 24.63 10.89 -9.68
CA PRO A 22 24.40 10.07 -8.51
C PRO A 22 23.09 10.48 -7.81
N VAL A 23 22.26 9.48 -7.52
CA VAL A 23 20.99 9.64 -6.76
C VAL A 23 21.20 9.22 -5.31
N ALA A 24 21.86 8.07 -5.12
CA ALA A 24 22.24 7.53 -3.82
C ALA A 24 23.49 6.66 -3.96
N THR A 25 24.03 6.16 -2.84
CA THR A 25 25.20 5.28 -2.88
C THR A 25 24.97 4.07 -3.77
N GLY A 26 25.68 4.00 -4.90
CA GLY A 26 25.55 2.92 -5.88
C GLY A 26 24.35 3.03 -6.82
N VAL A 27 23.58 4.08 -6.74
CA VAL A 27 22.41 4.34 -7.59
C VAL A 27 22.66 5.59 -8.42
N TYR A 28 22.51 5.47 -9.73
CA TYR A 28 22.76 6.52 -10.70
C TYR A 28 21.58 6.61 -11.65
N ARG A 29 21.31 7.81 -12.15
CA ARG A 29 20.32 8.04 -13.20
C ARG A 29 20.93 8.77 -14.41
N ARG A 30 20.27 8.72 -15.54
CA ARG A 30 20.58 9.62 -16.65
C ARG A 30 20.18 11.04 -16.25
N PRO A 31 21.02 12.07 -16.49
CA PRO A 31 20.62 13.47 -16.28
C PRO A 31 19.36 13.80 -17.10
N PHE A 32 18.52 14.65 -16.57
CA PHE A 32 17.43 15.22 -17.36
C PHE A 32 18.00 16.12 -18.46
N SER A 33 17.35 16.22 -19.61
CA SER A 33 17.73 17.17 -20.65
C SER A 33 17.66 18.60 -20.12
N SER A 34 18.59 19.45 -20.56
CA SER A 34 18.93 20.76 -20.00
C SER A 34 17.80 21.79 -19.82
N ASP A 35 16.65 21.59 -20.43
CA ASP A 35 15.51 22.52 -20.36
C ASP A 35 14.58 22.30 -19.18
N ALA A 36 14.80 21.22 -18.37
CA ALA A 36 14.00 20.87 -17.20
C ALA A 36 14.70 21.17 -15.86
N HIS A 37 15.75 22.02 -15.85
CA HIS A 37 16.64 22.21 -14.70
C HIS A 37 16.08 23.07 -13.55
N LEU A 38 14.87 23.54 -13.61
CA LEU A 38 14.23 24.24 -12.51
C LEU A 38 13.24 23.30 -11.82
N GLU A 39 13.71 22.64 -10.73
CA GLU A 39 12.87 21.95 -9.74
C GLU A 39 12.10 20.70 -10.25
N ALA A 40 12.65 19.90 -11.16
CA ALA A 40 12.04 18.63 -11.47
C ALA A 40 12.18 17.65 -10.30
N VAL A 41 11.26 17.73 -9.34
CA VAL A 41 10.97 16.64 -8.41
C VAL A 41 10.65 15.43 -9.28
N SER A 42 11.46 14.39 -9.18
CA SER A 42 11.26 13.19 -9.99
C SER A 42 9.93 12.55 -9.63
N GLY A 43 9.10 12.23 -10.62
CA GLY A 43 7.90 11.42 -10.40
C GLY A 43 8.26 10.11 -9.70
N TRP A 44 7.48 9.71 -8.71
CA TRP A 44 7.76 8.53 -7.88
C TRP A 44 7.62 7.20 -8.63
N LYS A 45 6.87 7.16 -9.74
CA LYS A 45 6.57 5.92 -10.48
C LYS A 45 7.81 5.29 -11.10
N ILE A 46 8.64 6.10 -11.77
CA ILE A 46 9.84 5.61 -12.46
C ILE A 46 10.87 5.01 -11.51
N PRO A 47 11.22 5.63 -10.37
CA PRO A 47 12.10 5.02 -9.38
C PRO A 47 11.57 3.68 -8.84
N LEU A 48 10.27 3.56 -8.57
CA LEU A 48 9.67 2.31 -8.12
C LEU A 48 9.75 1.22 -9.18
N LEU A 49 9.35 1.52 -10.40
CA LEU A 49 9.45 0.58 -11.52
C LEU A 49 10.89 0.13 -11.75
N SER A 50 11.85 1.04 -11.65
CA SER A 50 13.28 0.72 -11.77
C SER A 50 13.73 -0.22 -10.66
N ALA A 51 13.32 0.01 -9.41
CA ALA A 51 13.63 -0.86 -8.30
C ALA A 51 13.07 -2.28 -8.49
N VAL A 52 11.82 -2.40 -8.92
CA VAL A 52 11.16 -3.70 -9.13
C VAL A 52 11.73 -4.43 -10.35
N TRP A 53 11.76 -3.77 -11.51
CA TRP A 53 12.03 -4.46 -12.77
C TRP A 53 13.50 -4.51 -13.15
N LEU A 54 14.25 -3.43 -12.92
CA LEU A 54 15.67 -3.38 -13.27
C LEU A 54 16.55 -3.94 -12.14
N MET A 55 16.23 -3.59 -10.89
CA MET A 55 17.02 -4.03 -9.73
C MET A 55 16.47 -5.30 -9.08
N GLN A 56 15.24 -5.72 -9.45
CA GLN A 56 14.60 -6.96 -9.00
C GLN A 56 14.30 -7.00 -7.49
N HIS A 57 14.06 -5.85 -6.89
CA HIS A 57 13.58 -5.77 -5.52
C HIS A 57 12.14 -6.28 -5.41
N ARG A 58 11.81 -6.87 -4.25
CA ARG A 58 10.50 -7.49 -4.00
C ARG A 58 9.73 -6.70 -2.96
N PHE A 59 8.82 -5.87 -3.43
CA PHE A 59 7.86 -5.11 -2.63
C PHE A 59 6.64 -4.77 -3.46
N HIS A 60 5.60 -4.28 -2.83
CA HIS A 60 4.41 -3.80 -3.52
C HIS A 60 3.90 -2.49 -2.91
N VAL A 61 3.16 -1.73 -3.69
CA VAL A 61 2.38 -0.59 -3.19
C VAL A 61 1.15 -1.12 -2.48
N GLY A 62 0.95 -0.74 -1.21
CA GLY A 62 -0.15 -1.28 -0.41
C GLY A 62 -0.88 -0.25 0.42
N GLY A 63 -1.77 -0.74 1.27
CA GLY A 63 -2.53 0.06 2.21
C GLY A 63 -3.31 1.21 1.55
N THR A 64 -3.28 2.35 2.19
CA THR A 64 -3.97 3.57 1.75
C THR A 64 -3.54 4.02 0.35
N SER A 65 -2.25 3.86 0.00
CA SER A 65 -1.75 4.22 -1.33
C SER A 65 -2.39 3.36 -2.43
N ALA A 66 -2.53 2.05 -2.20
CA ALA A 66 -3.15 1.16 -3.16
C ALA A 66 -4.64 1.48 -3.35
N LEU A 67 -5.38 1.79 -2.28
CA LEU A 67 -6.78 2.20 -2.36
C LEU A 67 -6.93 3.54 -3.09
N SER A 68 -6.07 4.51 -2.80
CA SER A 68 -6.07 5.83 -3.44
C SER A 68 -5.80 5.73 -4.94
N LEU A 69 -4.76 4.99 -5.34
CA LEU A 69 -4.41 4.79 -6.74
C LEU A 69 -5.48 4.01 -7.53
N ARG A 70 -6.34 3.25 -6.84
CA ARG A 70 -7.49 2.57 -7.43
C ARG A 70 -8.79 3.39 -7.37
N GLY A 71 -8.73 4.63 -6.88
CA GLY A 71 -9.89 5.54 -6.82
C GLY A 71 -10.88 5.24 -5.67
N HIS A 72 -10.49 4.42 -4.67
CA HIS A 72 -11.36 4.10 -3.53
C HIS A 72 -11.33 5.13 -2.41
N THR A 73 -10.32 5.99 -2.38
CA THR A 73 -10.19 7.04 -1.36
C THR A 73 -9.57 8.28 -1.99
N HIS A 74 -10.10 9.45 -1.66
CA HIS A 74 -9.48 10.72 -2.01
C HIS A 74 -8.61 11.19 -0.84
N TYR A 75 -7.52 10.45 -0.56
CA TYR A 75 -6.55 10.90 0.41
C TYR A 75 -5.71 12.03 -0.18
N LEU A 76 -6.15 13.25 0.07
CA LEU A 76 -5.27 14.40 -0.01
C LEU A 76 -4.30 14.29 1.17
N SER A 77 -3.04 14.12 0.86
CA SER A 77 -1.96 14.11 1.85
C SER A 77 -2.01 15.38 2.70
N PHE A 78 -1.78 15.24 4.00
CA PHE A 78 -1.43 16.38 4.84
C PHE A 78 -0.17 17.05 4.26
N GLY A 79 -0.30 18.27 3.76
CA GLY A 79 0.81 19.03 3.20
C GLY A 79 0.99 18.97 1.67
N GLY A 80 0.09 18.32 0.91
CA GLY A 80 0.11 18.35 -0.57
C GLY A 80 1.02 17.30 -1.23
N GLU A 81 1.80 16.51 -0.47
CA GLU A 81 2.59 15.41 -1.00
C GLU A 81 1.82 14.08 -0.93
N PHE A 82 1.97 13.26 -1.95
CA PHE A 82 1.36 11.92 -1.99
C PHE A 82 2.08 10.97 -1.02
N ALA A 83 1.35 10.38 -0.07
CA ALA A 83 1.91 9.36 0.81
C ALA A 83 1.96 8.01 0.10
N LEU A 84 3.16 7.43 -0.02
CA LEU A 84 3.40 6.17 -0.71
C LEU A 84 3.83 5.08 0.27
N TYR A 85 2.96 4.13 0.53
CA TYR A 85 3.22 3.00 1.42
C TYR A 85 3.71 1.79 0.63
N LEU A 86 4.92 1.33 0.95
CA LEU A 86 5.56 0.18 0.34
C LEU A 86 5.67 -0.96 1.36
N TYR A 87 5.15 -2.13 1.00
CA TYR A 87 5.16 -3.33 1.83
C TYR A 87 6.15 -4.35 1.28
N GLY A 88 7.11 -4.75 2.11
CA GLY A 88 8.12 -5.74 1.75
C GLY A 88 9.32 -5.70 2.67
N SER A 89 10.11 -6.77 2.66
CA SER A 89 11.38 -6.86 3.39
C SER A 89 12.59 -6.39 2.56
N ASP A 90 12.40 -6.22 1.25
CA ASP A 90 13.45 -5.90 0.29
C ASP A 90 13.22 -4.53 -0.39
N VAL A 91 12.66 -3.56 0.35
CA VAL A 91 12.54 -2.18 -0.14
C VAL A 91 13.90 -1.49 -0.05
N PRO A 92 14.47 -1.01 -1.16
CA PRO A 92 15.78 -0.39 -1.11
C PRO A 92 15.74 0.96 -0.37
N SER A 93 16.66 1.15 0.55
CA SER A 93 16.70 2.33 1.43
C SER A 93 16.90 3.66 0.70
N TRP A 94 17.35 3.64 -0.54
CA TRP A 94 17.53 4.86 -1.33
C TRP A 94 16.20 5.44 -1.80
N LEU A 95 15.12 4.63 -1.93
CA LEU A 95 13.80 5.12 -2.32
C LEU A 95 13.26 6.18 -1.36
N SER A 96 13.42 5.98 -0.05
CA SER A 96 12.96 6.95 0.95
C SER A 96 13.85 8.20 1.07
N LYS A 97 15.00 8.21 0.41
CA LYS A 97 15.97 9.33 0.43
C LYS A 97 15.99 10.11 -0.87
N MET A 98 15.38 9.58 -1.90
CA MET A 98 15.33 10.21 -3.22
C MET A 98 14.31 11.35 -3.20
N PRO A 99 14.64 12.55 -3.72
CA PRO A 99 13.67 13.62 -3.88
C PRO A 99 12.63 13.20 -4.93
N MET A 100 11.40 13.00 -4.49
CA MET A 100 10.25 12.60 -5.31
C MET A 100 9.03 13.41 -4.91
N ASP A 101 8.04 13.44 -5.79
CA ASP A 101 6.72 14.03 -5.55
C ASP A 101 5.83 13.17 -4.62
N ALA A 102 6.43 12.21 -3.92
CA ALA A 102 5.78 11.35 -2.95
C ALA A 102 6.65 11.11 -1.72
N HIS A 103 6.01 11.04 -0.56
CA HIS A 103 6.66 10.64 0.68
C HIS A 103 6.59 9.12 0.86
N VAL A 104 7.75 8.44 0.73
CA VAL A 104 7.82 6.98 0.85
C VAL A 104 7.89 6.54 2.30
N THR A 105 6.95 5.70 2.71
CA THR A 105 6.94 5.00 3.99
C THR A 105 7.02 3.50 3.79
N VAL A 106 8.05 2.87 4.35
CA VAL A 106 8.22 1.43 4.27
C VAL A 106 7.50 0.75 5.41
N LYS A 107 6.67 -0.24 5.09
CA LYS A 107 5.88 -1.05 6.03
C LYS A 107 6.35 -2.50 6.03
N SER A 108 6.18 -3.15 7.18
CA SER A 108 6.48 -4.57 7.31
C SER A 108 5.49 -5.45 6.54
N ASN A 109 5.99 -6.52 5.93
CA ASN A 109 5.15 -7.56 5.32
C ASN A 109 4.69 -8.63 6.33
N ALA A 110 4.83 -8.39 7.64
CA ALA A 110 4.54 -9.37 8.69
C ALA A 110 3.09 -9.88 8.67
N LEU A 111 2.15 -9.06 8.17
CA LEU A 111 0.72 -9.38 8.12
C LEU A 111 0.44 -10.66 7.31
N PHE A 112 1.14 -10.85 6.21
CA PHE A 112 1.00 -11.98 5.30
C PHE A 112 2.29 -12.80 5.12
N GLY A 113 3.45 -12.30 5.56
CA GLY A 113 4.75 -12.93 5.31
C GLY A 113 5.07 -13.00 3.82
N GLU A 114 5.40 -14.19 3.35
CA GLU A 114 5.74 -14.44 1.93
C GLU A 114 4.49 -14.64 1.02
N GLU A 115 3.29 -14.62 1.58
CA GLU A 115 2.06 -14.79 0.82
C GLU A 115 1.80 -13.60 -0.10
N THR A 116 1.66 -13.88 -1.39
CA THR A 116 1.40 -12.87 -2.43
C THR A 116 -0.06 -12.76 -2.84
N SER A 117 -0.96 -13.51 -2.21
CA SER A 117 -2.40 -13.42 -2.44
C SER A 117 -2.88 -11.98 -2.36
N GLY A 118 -3.63 -11.53 -3.35
CA GLY A 118 -4.11 -10.15 -3.41
C GLY A 118 -3.05 -9.11 -3.77
N VAL A 119 -1.83 -9.49 -4.16
CA VAL A 119 -0.89 -8.60 -4.86
C VAL A 119 -1.09 -8.79 -6.35
N GLU A 120 -1.43 -7.74 -7.06
CA GLU A 120 -1.74 -7.72 -8.48
C GLU A 120 -0.77 -6.82 -9.22
N ASN A 121 -0.43 -7.19 -10.43
CA ASN A 121 0.33 -6.32 -11.31
C ASN A 121 -0.61 -5.28 -11.94
N THR A 122 -0.36 -4.00 -11.65
CA THR A 122 -1.21 -2.90 -12.10
C THR A 122 -0.39 -1.99 -13.02
N ASP A 123 -0.88 -1.75 -14.23
CA ASP A 123 -0.25 -0.83 -15.17
C ASP A 123 -0.42 0.62 -14.64
N PHE A 124 0.68 1.38 -14.65
CA PHE A 124 0.66 2.81 -14.36
C PHE A 124 0.62 3.61 -15.64
N ASP A 125 -0.15 4.68 -15.62
CA ASP A 125 -0.03 5.74 -16.61
C ASP A 125 1.23 6.56 -16.27
N LEU A 126 2.18 6.59 -17.20
CA LEU A 126 3.45 7.30 -17.09
C LEU A 126 3.46 8.60 -17.91
N SER A 127 2.35 8.95 -18.54
CA SER A 127 2.26 10.12 -19.43
C SER A 127 2.55 11.44 -18.72
N ASP A 128 2.24 11.51 -17.42
CA ASP A 128 2.42 12.72 -16.61
C ASP A 128 3.81 12.84 -15.97
N ASP A 129 4.63 11.79 -16.03
CA ASP A 129 5.91 11.74 -15.29
C ASP A 129 7.09 12.38 -16.04
N GLY A 130 6.83 13.09 -17.14
CA GLY A 130 7.85 13.86 -17.89
C GLY A 130 8.85 13.02 -18.69
N ASP A 131 8.90 11.70 -18.53
CA ASP A 131 9.71 10.80 -19.34
C ASP A 131 8.89 10.21 -20.49
N GLN A 132 8.80 10.98 -21.59
CA GLN A 132 8.09 10.54 -22.80
C GLN A 132 8.65 9.23 -23.38
N GLY A 133 9.92 8.89 -23.10
CA GLY A 133 10.53 7.65 -23.56
C GLY A 133 9.90 6.41 -22.93
N LEU A 134 9.55 6.45 -21.64
CA LEU A 134 8.86 5.36 -20.96
C LEU A 134 7.35 5.34 -21.26
N ALA A 135 6.72 6.51 -21.35
CA ALA A 135 5.32 6.62 -21.71
C ALA A 135 5.02 6.08 -23.13
N GLN A 136 5.96 6.22 -24.04
CA GLN A 136 5.89 5.70 -25.42
C GLN A 136 6.48 4.28 -25.57
N SER A 137 6.99 3.69 -24.48
CA SER A 137 7.55 2.33 -24.52
C SER A 137 6.46 1.31 -24.88
N PRO A 138 6.71 0.41 -25.85
CA PRO A 138 5.81 -0.69 -26.13
C PRO A 138 5.78 -1.73 -25.01
N TRP A 139 6.69 -1.62 -24.04
CA TRP A 139 6.79 -2.52 -22.90
C TRP A 139 5.88 -2.04 -21.78
N ARG A 140 5.06 -2.94 -21.28
CA ARG A 140 4.29 -2.70 -20.06
C ARG A 140 5.19 -2.94 -18.85
N TRP A 141 5.16 -2.00 -17.93
CA TRP A 141 5.90 -2.06 -16.66
C TRP A 141 4.92 -2.03 -15.50
N PRO A 142 4.18 -3.15 -15.27
CA PRO A 142 3.19 -3.15 -14.21
C PRO A 142 3.87 -3.11 -12.84
N MET A 143 3.27 -2.35 -11.92
CA MET A 143 3.70 -2.27 -10.54
C MET A 143 2.95 -3.30 -9.69
N PRO A 144 3.64 -4.12 -8.88
CA PRO A 144 2.99 -4.92 -7.87
C PRO A 144 2.24 -4.02 -6.87
N MET A 145 0.93 -4.24 -6.73
CA MET A 145 0.06 -3.41 -5.90
C MET A 145 -0.99 -4.28 -5.21
N SER A 146 -1.31 -3.94 -3.95
CA SER A 146 -2.39 -4.61 -3.23
C SER A 146 -3.73 -4.42 -3.93
N SER A 147 -4.48 -5.51 -4.04
CA SER A 147 -5.91 -5.43 -4.36
C SER A 147 -6.67 -4.71 -3.24
N PRO A 148 -7.89 -4.21 -3.47
CA PRO A 148 -8.68 -3.58 -2.41
C PRO A 148 -8.86 -4.45 -1.19
N GLU A 149 -9.02 -5.77 -1.37
CA GLU A 149 -9.18 -6.75 -0.29
C GLU A 149 -7.94 -6.86 0.58
N ARG A 150 -6.74 -6.85 -0.02
CA ARG A 150 -5.49 -6.89 0.73
C ARG A 150 -5.18 -5.54 1.37
N ALA A 151 -5.34 -4.47 0.61
CA ALA A 151 -5.06 -3.12 1.06
C ALA A 151 -5.86 -2.74 2.31
N ILE A 152 -7.14 -3.10 2.38
CA ILE A 152 -7.94 -2.79 3.58
C ILE A 152 -7.45 -3.55 4.82
N LEU A 153 -6.98 -4.79 4.69
CA LEU A 153 -6.39 -5.53 5.83
C LEU A 153 -5.05 -4.91 6.26
N GLU A 154 -4.23 -4.45 5.32
CA GLU A 154 -3.00 -3.72 5.60
C GLU A 154 -3.27 -2.42 6.37
N ILE A 155 -4.30 -1.66 5.98
CA ILE A 155 -4.74 -0.44 6.68
C ILE A 155 -5.25 -0.76 8.08
N LEU A 156 -6.07 -1.80 8.24
CA LEU A 156 -6.61 -2.22 9.53
C LEU A 156 -5.53 -2.64 10.52
N ASP A 157 -4.42 -3.19 10.03
CA ASP A 157 -3.29 -3.53 10.90
C ASP A 157 -2.56 -2.29 11.43
N GLU A 158 -2.64 -1.16 10.77
CA GLU A 158 -2.05 0.10 11.21
C GLU A 158 -2.88 0.82 12.30
N VAL A 159 -4.17 0.52 12.43
CA VAL A 159 -5.06 1.13 13.44
C VAL A 159 -4.63 0.73 14.86
N PRO A 160 -4.62 1.65 15.82
CA PRO A 160 -4.94 3.07 15.75
C PRO A 160 -3.70 3.97 15.58
N LYS A 161 -2.49 3.42 15.52
CA LYS A 161 -1.24 4.20 15.60
C LYS A 161 -0.83 4.83 14.27
N GLY A 162 -0.94 4.08 13.20
CA GLY A 162 -0.56 4.50 11.84
C GLY A 162 -1.75 4.92 10.98
N GLU A 163 -2.98 4.57 11.41
CA GLU A 163 -4.20 4.94 10.70
C GLU A 163 -5.34 5.20 11.69
N SER A 164 -6.27 6.09 11.34
CA SER A 164 -7.41 6.43 12.16
C SER A 164 -8.62 5.53 11.91
N PHE A 165 -9.45 5.34 12.93
CA PHE A 165 -10.73 4.63 12.77
C PHE A 165 -11.64 5.32 11.77
N HIS A 166 -11.64 6.65 11.75
CA HIS A 166 -12.45 7.45 10.82
C HIS A 166 -12.05 7.22 9.36
N ASN A 167 -10.76 7.24 9.08
CA ASN A 167 -10.26 7.05 7.72
C ASN A 167 -10.59 5.65 7.19
N VAL A 168 -10.48 4.64 8.06
CA VAL A 168 -10.90 3.27 7.72
C VAL A 168 -12.39 3.20 7.43
N ASP A 169 -13.21 3.91 8.19
CA ASP A 169 -14.67 3.96 7.98
C ASP A 169 -15.01 4.53 6.60
N VAL A 170 -14.40 5.65 6.24
CA VAL A 170 -14.53 6.27 4.91
C VAL A 170 -14.06 5.31 3.80
N ALA A 171 -12.95 4.61 4.01
CA ALA A 171 -12.47 3.62 3.05
C ALA A 171 -13.51 2.50 2.83
N PHE A 172 -14.10 1.97 3.90
CA PHE A 172 -15.11 0.91 3.81
C PHE A 172 -16.37 1.34 3.04
N GLU A 173 -16.78 2.61 3.08
CA GLU A 173 -17.90 3.10 2.26
C GLU A 173 -17.69 2.84 0.78
N SER A 174 -16.46 3.04 0.29
CA SER A 174 -16.13 2.88 -1.14
C SER A 174 -15.96 1.41 -1.57
N LEU A 175 -15.81 0.48 -0.61
CA LEU A 175 -15.48 -0.94 -0.89
C LEU A 175 -16.73 -1.81 -1.15
N ALA A 176 -17.66 -1.32 -1.96
CA ALA A 176 -18.90 -2.04 -2.28
C ALA A 176 -18.70 -3.32 -3.11
N ASN A 177 -17.54 -3.46 -3.80
CA ASN A 177 -17.30 -4.49 -4.80
C ASN A 177 -16.11 -5.40 -4.46
N LEU A 178 -15.87 -5.72 -3.18
CA LEU A 178 -14.85 -6.68 -2.79
C LEU A 178 -15.20 -8.09 -3.28
N ARG A 179 -14.18 -8.84 -3.69
CA ARG A 179 -14.31 -10.25 -4.12
C ARG A 179 -14.37 -11.18 -2.92
N PRO A 180 -15.51 -11.81 -2.59
CA PRO A 180 -15.67 -12.55 -1.34
C PRO A 180 -14.70 -13.73 -1.21
N ARG A 181 -14.43 -14.45 -2.30
CA ARG A 181 -13.51 -15.59 -2.29
C ARG A 181 -12.07 -15.16 -1.96
N LEU A 182 -11.59 -14.08 -2.59
CA LEU A 182 -10.26 -13.56 -2.31
C LEU A 182 -10.19 -13.03 -0.87
N MET A 183 -11.23 -12.32 -0.41
CA MET A 183 -11.31 -11.82 0.95
C MET A 183 -11.27 -12.95 1.99
N THR A 184 -12.01 -14.04 1.76
CA THR A 184 -11.96 -15.24 2.62
C THR A 184 -10.54 -15.81 2.69
N THR A 185 -9.88 -15.97 1.55
CA THR A 185 -8.49 -16.45 1.49
C THR A 185 -7.55 -15.54 2.28
N LEU A 186 -7.64 -14.23 2.07
CA LEU A 186 -6.79 -13.24 2.75
C LEU A 186 -7.04 -13.21 4.25
N LEU A 187 -8.29 -13.29 4.70
CA LEU A 187 -8.62 -13.35 6.13
C LEU A 187 -8.09 -14.63 6.79
N ALA A 188 -8.10 -15.75 6.08
CA ALA A 188 -7.51 -17.00 6.58
C ALA A 188 -5.98 -16.91 6.70
N GLN A 189 -5.31 -16.30 5.72
CA GLN A 189 -3.85 -16.11 5.69
C GLN A 189 -3.38 -14.98 6.61
N CYS A 190 -4.23 -14.02 6.93
CA CYS A 190 -3.88 -12.85 7.75
C CYS A 190 -3.45 -13.28 9.15
N ARG A 191 -2.26 -12.87 9.59
CA ARG A 191 -1.70 -13.19 10.90
C ARG A 191 -2.19 -12.27 12.03
N SER A 192 -2.79 -11.14 11.70
CA SER A 192 -3.28 -10.16 12.67
C SER A 192 -4.72 -10.43 13.07
N VAL A 193 -4.91 -10.95 14.28
CA VAL A 193 -6.24 -11.09 14.90
C VAL A 193 -6.93 -9.73 15.00
N LYS A 194 -6.17 -8.67 15.28
CA LYS A 194 -6.68 -7.30 15.35
C LYS A 194 -7.30 -6.88 14.00
N ALA A 195 -6.56 -7.01 12.91
CA ALA A 195 -7.04 -6.64 11.57
C ALA A 195 -8.28 -7.46 11.17
N LYS A 196 -8.29 -8.77 11.44
CA LYS A 196 -9.44 -9.63 11.17
C LYS A 196 -10.70 -9.20 11.94
N ARG A 197 -10.56 -8.93 13.24
CA ARG A 197 -11.69 -8.49 14.06
C ARG A 197 -12.22 -7.13 13.63
N LEU A 198 -11.33 -6.16 13.37
CA LEU A 198 -11.72 -4.85 12.86
C LEU A 198 -12.39 -4.96 11.49
N PHE A 199 -11.88 -5.81 10.62
CA PHE A 199 -12.52 -6.03 9.32
C PHE A 199 -13.99 -6.40 9.46
N PHE A 200 -14.32 -7.34 10.33
CA PHE A 200 -15.71 -7.74 10.54
C PHE A 200 -16.56 -6.67 11.22
N VAL A 201 -16.00 -5.87 12.12
CA VAL A 201 -16.69 -4.70 12.70
C VAL A 201 -17.17 -3.76 11.62
N TYR A 202 -16.27 -3.36 10.71
CA TYR A 202 -16.62 -2.45 9.61
C TYR A 202 -17.50 -3.11 8.55
N ALA A 203 -17.23 -4.36 8.23
CA ALA A 203 -18.02 -5.11 7.25
C ALA A 203 -19.49 -5.25 7.68
N ASP A 204 -19.74 -5.45 8.98
CA ASP A 204 -21.10 -5.52 9.53
C ASP A 204 -21.75 -4.13 9.61
N LYS A 205 -20.97 -3.08 9.96
CA LYS A 205 -21.46 -1.69 9.98
C LYS A 205 -21.95 -1.24 8.60
N HIS A 206 -21.16 -1.46 7.56
CA HIS A 206 -21.48 -1.01 6.20
C HIS A 206 -22.42 -1.95 5.45
N SER A 207 -22.56 -3.20 5.88
CA SER A 207 -23.52 -4.19 5.38
C SER A 207 -23.51 -4.39 3.86
N HIS A 208 -22.33 -4.29 3.23
CA HIS A 208 -22.17 -4.53 1.80
C HIS A 208 -22.57 -5.94 1.39
N ALA A 209 -23.07 -6.10 0.17
CA ALA A 209 -23.61 -7.37 -0.33
C ALA A 209 -22.61 -8.53 -0.28
N TRP A 210 -21.30 -8.26 -0.44
CA TRP A 210 -20.26 -9.27 -0.38
C TRP A 210 -20.07 -9.88 1.01
N ARG A 211 -20.46 -9.18 2.10
CA ARG A 211 -20.23 -9.64 3.48
C ARG A 211 -20.86 -11.01 3.75
N ARG A 212 -22.06 -11.26 3.27
CA ARG A 212 -22.78 -12.54 3.42
C ARG A 212 -22.13 -13.73 2.72
N HIS A 213 -21.22 -13.46 1.78
CA HIS A 213 -20.53 -14.47 0.99
C HIS A 213 -19.13 -14.80 1.49
N ILE A 214 -18.69 -14.20 2.61
CA ILE A 214 -17.42 -14.53 3.26
C ILE A 214 -17.63 -15.78 4.11
N ASP A 215 -16.86 -16.82 3.80
CA ASP A 215 -16.82 -18.04 4.62
C ASP A 215 -15.93 -17.81 5.85
N MET A 216 -16.53 -17.91 7.03
CA MET A 216 -15.83 -17.70 8.29
C MET A 216 -15.23 -18.97 8.88
N SER A 217 -15.52 -20.16 8.33
CA SER A 217 -15.16 -21.46 8.91
C SER A 217 -13.65 -21.67 9.09
N GLY A 218 -12.84 -21.07 8.19
CA GLY A 218 -11.37 -21.14 8.21
C GLY A 218 -10.68 -19.92 8.81
N ILE A 219 -11.44 -18.97 9.40
CA ILE A 219 -10.88 -17.70 9.87
C ILE A 219 -10.75 -17.71 11.40
N ASP A 220 -9.52 -17.81 11.89
CA ASP A 220 -9.24 -17.73 13.33
C ASP A 220 -9.26 -16.25 13.81
N LEU A 221 -10.25 -15.91 14.61
CA LEU A 221 -10.38 -14.60 15.24
C LEU A 221 -9.66 -14.53 16.62
N GLY A 222 -8.97 -15.59 17.01
CA GLY A 222 -8.29 -15.69 18.31
C GLY A 222 -9.25 -15.73 19.50
N LYS A 223 -8.69 -15.79 20.69
CA LYS A 223 -9.44 -15.85 21.95
C LYS A 223 -9.26 -14.56 22.77
N GLY A 224 -10.19 -14.33 23.71
CA GLY A 224 -10.12 -13.22 24.68
C GLY A 224 -10.38 -11.83 24.09
N ASP A 225 -10.37 -10.83 24.96
CA ASP A 225 -10.64 -9.44 24.61
C ASP A 225 -9.36 -8.74 24.13
N ARG A 226 -9.51 -7.79 23.22
CA ARG A 226 -8.40 -6.95 22.74
C ARG A 226 -8.71 -5.48 22.97
N ALA A 227 -7.89 -4.85 23.78
CA ALA A 227 -7.94 -3.41 23.98
C ALA A 227 -7.14 -2.68 22.90
N LEU A 228 -7.78 -1.82 22.11
CA LEU A 228 -7.11 -0.96 21.13
C LEU A 228 -7.11 0.51 21.51
N THR A 229 -8.20 0.95 22.14
CA THR A 229 -8.45 2.37 22.39
C THR A 229 -8.77 2.58 23.87
N PRO A 230 -8.02 3.42 24.58
CA PRO A 230 -8.41 3.86 25.93
C PRO A 230 -9.80 4.51 25.88
N GLY A 231 -10.69 4.12 26.79
CA GLY A 231 -12.07 4.64 26.82
C GLY A 231 -13.01 4.11 25.73
N GLY A 232 -12.54 3.21 24.87
CA GLY A 232 -13.40 2.54 23.89
C GLY A 232 -14.34 1.52 24.53
N ARG A 233 -15.40 1.13 23.80
CA ARG A 233 -16.35 0.08 24.23
C ARG A 233 -15.96 -1.26 23.59
N LEU A 234 -16.12 -2.34 24.34
CA LEU A 234 -15.87 -3.69 23.86
C LEU A 234 -17.00 -4.14 22.92
N HIS A 235 -16.65 -4.45 21.67
CA HIS A 235 -17.61 -4.98 20.71
C HIS A 235 -18.11 -6.37 21.16
N PRO A 236 -19.45 -6.60 21.27
CA PRO A 236 -19.99 -7.81 21.89
C PRO A 236 -19.63 -9.09 21.13
N VAL A 237 -19.59 -9.05 19.80
CA VAL A 237 -19.30 -10.21 18.94
C VAL A 237 -17.80 -10.40 18.75
N TYR A 238 -17.09 -9.35 18.32
CA TYR A 238 -15.69 -9.48 17.90
C TYR A 238 -14.68 -9.27 19.01
N ARG A 239 -15.12 -8.96 20.24
CA ARG A 239 -14.29 -8.91 21.45
C ARG A 239 -13.04 -8.01 21.28
N ILE A 240 -13.24 -6.82 20.70
CA ILE A 240 -12.23 -5.79 20.46
C ILE A 240 -12.79 -4.43 20.90
N THR A 241 -11.99 -3.62 21.60
CA THR A 241 -12.43 -2.26 21.99
C THR A 241 -12.31 -1.32 20.80
N ILE A 242 -13.38 -0.60 20.55
CA ILE A 242 -13.52 0.35 19.44
C ILE A 242 -14.16 1.66 19.93
N PRO A 243 -14.02 2.77 19.20
CA PRO A 243 -14.78 3.98 19.45
C PRO A 243 -16.29 3.72 19.48
N THR A 244 -17.02 4.51 20.26
CA THR A 244 -18.46 4.29 20.49
C THR A 244 -19.31 4.45 19.23
N ASP A 245 -18.89 5.28 18.31
CA ASP A 245 -19.56 5.53 17.02
C ASP A 245 -19.49 4.33 16.04
N LEU A 246 -18.58 3.39 16.29
CA LEU A 246 -18.47 2.13 15.54
C LEU A 246 -19.27 0.98 16.19
N MET A 247 -19.90 1.20 17.34
CA MET A 247 -20.70 0.17 17.99
C MET A 247 -21.98 -0.10 17.17
N PRO A 248 -22.45 -1.35 17.15
CA PRO A 248 -23.76 -1.67 16.59
C PRO A 248 -24.83 -0.78 17.23
N LYS A 249 -25.75 -0.24 16.43
CA LYS A 249 -26.91 0.45 16.98
C LYS A 249 -27.70 -0.55 17.81
N GLU A 250 -27.99 -0.23 19.06
CA GLU A 250 -28.87 -1.04 19.90
C GLU A 250 -30.23 -1.09 19.19
N THR A 251 -30.62 -2.28 18.76
CA THR A 251 -32.00 -2.49 18.28
C THR A 251 -32.87 -2.31 19.52
N PRO A 252 -33.82 -1.35 19.54
CA PRO A 252 -34.73 -1.23 20.66
C PRO A 252 -35.46 -2.56 20.79
N HIS A 253 -35.30 -3.24 21.89
CA HIS A 253 -36.14 -4.39 22.23
C HIS A 253 -37.57 -3.89 22.23
N GLY A 254 -38.34 -4.30 21.23
CA GLY A 254 -39.79 -4.11 21.24
C GLY A 254 -40.36 -4.74 22.48
N SER A 255 -41.02 -3.90 23.25
CA SER A 255 -41.84 -4.28 24.40
C SER A 255 -43.05 -5.04 23.93
#